data_15f8eac6c74b6a310c12d9510dc5ca41
#
_entry.id   15f8eac6c74b6a310c12d9510dc5ca41
#
_cell.length_a   1.000
_cell.length_b   1.000
_cell.length_c   1.000
_cell.angle_alpha   90.00
_cell.angle_beta   90.00
_cell.angle_gamma   90.00
#
_symmetry.space_group_name_H-M   'P 1'
#
loop_
_entity.id
_entity.type
_entity.pdbx_description
1 polymer ?
#
loop_
_entity_poly.entity_id
_entity_poly.type
_entity_poly.pdbx_seq_one_letter_code
_entity_poly.pdbx_strand_id
1 'polypeptide(L)'
;MGALAIVALAALAAPPGPRTTQTATFTIAPAASARGVVHVHTTRSDGSGTVDEVAAAAARAGLRFVVVTDHGDGTRPPLAPAYRSGVLVIDGVEISTTHGHYLALGLGQAPYRLAGDAADVVEDVRRLGGFGVVAHPDSPKPALSWRDWQAPVDGLEWFNLDSEWRDDSSVRLARALAYYPLRPVPSIALLTGDGASLLPRWAAMAAQRRVIGLAGVDAHARLGREGGFDRPWVSLRAPGYQTLFATAQVSVELDAALSGDAARDAAAVVRALRGGRTFSTIAARAAAGRVAIVAERGGVRARMGEFLPGTGPVVVTVEADAPREAVIRVACDGRTITQTFASTTFSRALDPGEAGHACQAVVGWPGSSPDQFVTWAVTNPIYLRAADPPAAAAPVAVAATRSEALAASADAWRVEHAANAEARLEPAGAPPAAGDASAVRLAYTLAPGARASQYAALVTSDVGVLSWAAWLRLRLSADRPMRVSVQLREPLGGRAARRWYRSLVIGPEVSTHVVPVTGFLPIDDASGPPPVTRVRSVLIVVDTTNTPPGQTGTVTVHEIRAER
;
A
#
# COMPACT_ATOMS: atom_id res chain seq x y z
N MET A 1 43.61 -36.10 3.45
CA MET A 1 42.27 -36.58 3.88
C MET A 1 41.45 -35.49 4.57
N GLY A 2 42.01 -34.66 5.46
CA GLY A 2 41.24 -33.61 6.18
C GLY A 2 40.63 -32.53 5.30
N ALA A 3 41.34 -32.03 4.29
CA ALA A 3 40.77 -30.98 3.39
C ALA A 3 39.59 -31.46 2.54
N LEU A 4 39.62 -32.70 2.05
CA LEU A 4 38.53 -33.33 1.32
C LEU A 4 37.29 -33.55 2.21
N ALA A 5 37.48 -33.92 3.47
CA ALA A 5 36.41 -34.09 4.44
C ALA A 5 35.76 -32.73 4.80
N ILE A 6 36.55 -31.66 4.94
CA ILE A 6 36.06 -30.31 5.20
C ILE A 6 35.26 -29.79 3.99
N VAL A 7 35.77 -29.99 2.77
CA VAL A 7 35.07 -29.59 1.54
C VAL A 7 33.75 -30.40 1.38
N ALA A 8 33.74 -31.68 1.68
CA ALA A 8 32.55 -32.52 1.65
C ALA A 8 31.50 -32.08 2.71
N LEU A 9 31.95 -31.80 3.94
CA LEU A 9 31.10 -31.28 5.01
C LEU A 9 30.54 -29.89 4.68
N ALA A 10 31.35 -29.01 4.10
CA ALA A 10 30.88 -27.70 3.64
C ALA A 10 29.87 -27.82 2.48
N ALA A 11 30.10 -28.76 1.56
CA ALA A 11 29.14 -29.00 0.46
C ALA A 11 27.79 -29.58 0.96
N LEU A 12 27.82 -30.46 1.96
CA LEU A 12 26.63 -31.02 2.61
C LEU A 12 25.86 -29.96 3.45
N ALA A 13 26.59 -29.00 4.03
CA ALA A 13 25.98 -27.91 4.80
C ALA A 13 25.51 -26.74 3.92
N ALA A 14 25.84 -26.73 2.63
CA ALA A 14 25.45 -25.66 1.70
C ALA A 14 23.92 -25.60 1.52
N PRO A 15 23.36 -24.40 1.41
CA PRO A 15 21.94 -24.24 1.12
C PRO A 15 21.55 -24.97 -0.16
N PRO A 16 20.43 -25.74 -0.20
CA PRO A 16 19.98 -26.40 -1.42
C PRO A 16 19.62 -25.38 -2.48
N GLY A 17 19.85 -25.69 -3.75
CA GLY A 17 19.36 -24.90 -4.87
C GLY A 17 17.84 -24.96 -4.98
N PRO A 18 17.25 -24.08 -5.82
CA PRO A 18 15.81 -24.14 -6.08
C PRO A 18 15.43 -25.50 -6.68
N ARG A 19 14.26 -26.00 -6.32
CA ARG A 19 13.71 -27.24 -6.84
C ARG A 19 13.38 -27.10 -8.32
N THR A 20 13.54 -28.16 -9.09
CA THR A 20 13.10 -28.20 -10.48
C THR A 20 11.60 -28.40 -10.58
N THR A 21 10.95 -27.74 -11.52
CA THR A 21 9.51 -27.86 -11.78
C THR A 21 9.26 -28.84 -12.92
N GLN A 22 8.11 -29.54 -12.85
CA GLN A 22 7.54 -30.29 -13.96
C GLN A 22 6.65 -29.35 -14.77
N THR A 23 6.66 -29.49 -16.07
CA THR A 23 5.80 -28.71 -16.96
C THR A 23 4.37 -29.28 -16.94
N ALA A 24 3.40 -28.43 -16.65
CA ALA A 24 1.99 -28.77 -16.76
C ALA A 24 1.51 -28.64 -18.21
N THR A 25 0.48 -29.41 -18.56
CA THR A 25 -0.32 -29.15 -19.77
C THR A 25 -1.39 -28.14 -19.42
N PHE A 26 -1.22 -26.89 -19.87
CA PHE A 26 -2.16 -25.83 -19.58
C PHE A 26 -3.34 -25.82 -20.53
N THR A 27 -4.55 -25.97 -20.00
CA THR A 27 -5.83 -25.82 -20.71
C THR A 27 -6.54 -24.53 -20.37
N ILE A 28 -6.12 -23.86 -19.25
CA ILE A 28 -6.69 -22.63 -18.74
C ILE A 28 -5.70 -21.45 -18.75
N ALA A 29 -4.60 -21.59 -19.51
CA ALA A 29 -3.56 -20.56 -19.57
C ALA A 29 -4.09 -19.24 -20.15
N PRO A 30 -3.58 -18.08 -19.69
CA PRO A 30 -3.85 -16.79 -20.30
C PRO A 30 -3.27 -16.71 -21.70
N ALA A 31 -3.75 -15.73 -22.52
CA ALA A 31 -3.23 -15.48 -23.85
C ALA A 31 -1.73 -15.11 -23.84
N ALA A 32 -1.30 -14.38 -22.82
CA ALA A 32 0.09 -14.04 -22.59
C ALA A 32 0.37 -13.82 -21.10
N SER A 33 1.64 -13.86 -20.71
CA SER A 33 2.08 -13.54 -19.36
C SER A 33 3.43 -12.82 -19.39
N ALA A 34 3.68 -12.01 -18.37
CA ALA A 34 4.98 -11.39 -18.15
C ALA A 34 5.37 -11.53 -16.68
N ARG A 35 6.66 -11.82 -16.44
CA ARG A 35 7.22 -11.97 -15.11
C ARG A 35 8.09 -10.77 -14.78
N GLY A 36 7.95 -10.25 -13.57
CA GLY A 36 8.70 -9.11 -13.08
C GLY A 36 8.80 -9.07 -11.57
N VAL A 37 9.18 -7.92 -11.07
CA VAL A 37 9.26 -7.62 -9.63
C VAL A 37 8.61 -6.28 -9.34
N VAL A 38 8.12 -6.14 -8.12
CA VAL A 38 7.51 -4.92 -7.58
C VAL A 38 8.22 -4.57 -6.27
N HIS A 39 8.21 -3.31 -5.88
CA HIS A 39 8.83 -2.77 -4.69
C HIS A 39 10.36 -2.79 -4.80
N VAL A 40 10.88 -1.81 -5.52
CA VAL A 40 12.31 -1.68 -5.80
C VAL A 40 12.73 -0.24 -5.61
N HIS A 41 13.81 -0.03 -4.87
CA HIS A 41 14.41 1.28 -4.60
C HIS A 41 15.66 1.49 -5.46
N THR A 42 15.86 2.74 -5.87
CA THR A 42 17.03 3.16 -6.66
C THR A 42 17.77 4.29 -5.94
N THR A 43 18.83 4.82 -6.57
CA THR A 43 19.53 6.03 -6.09
C THR A 43 18.66 7.30 -6.12
N ARG A 44 17.40 7.22 -6.56
CA ARG A 44 16.43 8.31 -6.46
C ARG A 44 15.85 8.44 -5.03
N SER A 45 15.98 7.40 -4.22
CA SER A 45 15.72 7.41 -2.77
C SER A 45 16.91 6.82 -2.01
N ASP A 46 16.82 5.60 -1.57
CA ASP A 46 17.80 4.97 -0.69
C ASP A 46 18.32 3.62 -1.20
N GLY A 47 17.98 3.22 -2.41
CA GLY A 47 18.59 2.10 -3.11
C GLY A 47 20.02 2.39 -3.56
N SER A 48 20.82 1.35 -3.81
CA SER A 48 22.25 1.48 -4.14
C SER A 48 22.53 1.61 -5.64
N GLY A 49 21.56 1.30 -6.51
CA GLY A 49 21.75 1.28 -7.96
C GLY A 49 20.87 2.32 -8.68
N THR A 50 21.34 2.76 -9.83
CA THR A 50 20.56 3.56 -10.76
C THR A 50 19.43 2.73 -11.39
N VAL A 51 18.44 3.40 -12.00
CA VAL A 51 17.37 2.74 -12.74
C VAL A 51 17.90 1.81 -13.84
N ASP A 52 19.00 2.20 -14.51
CA ASP A 52 19.64 1.38 -15.55
C ASP A 52 20.33 0.13 -14.96
N GLU A 53 20.99 0.25 -13.82
CA GLU A 53 21.60 -0.89 -13.10
C GLU A 53 20.52 -1.86 -12.61
N VAL A 54 19.39 -1.36 -12.11
CA VAL A 54 18.22 -2.14 -11.71
C VAL A 54 17.63 -2.89 -12.91
N ALA A 55 17.41 -2.22 -14.03
CA ALA A 55 16.90 -2.84 -15.26
C ALA A 55 17.85 -3.91 -15.82
N ALA A 56 19.16 -3.65 -15.81
CA ALA A 56 20.17 -4.64 -16.22
C ALA A 56 20.19 -5.86 -15.28
N ALA A 57 20.01 -5.67 -13.97
CA ALA A 57 19.90 -6.77 -13.01
C ALA A 57 18.61 -7.60 -13.25
N ALA A 58 17.49 -6.93 -13.55
CA ALA A 58 16.23 -7.58 -13.90
C ALA A 58 16.35 -8.41 -15.19
N ALA A 59 17.04 -7.88 -16.20
CA ALA A 59 17.33 -8.63 -17.43
C ALA A 59 18.14 -9.91 -17.14
N ARG A 60 19.19 -9.82 -16.31
CA ARG A 60 20.00 -10.99 -15.89
C ARG A 60 19.20 -12.00 -15.05
N ALA A 61 18.17 -11.55 -14.33
CA ALA A 61 17.22 -12.41 -13.63
C ALA A 61 16.12 -12.99 -14.53
N GLY A 62 16.13 -12.69 -15.85
CA GLY A 62 15.16 -13.17 -16.82
C GLY A 62 13.77 -12.53 -16.70
N LEU A 63 13.69 -11.32 -16.16
CA LEU A 63 12.45 -10.58 -15.97
C LEU A 63 12.08 -9.75 -17.20
N ARG A 64 10.79 -9.46 -17.35
CA ARG A 64 10.23 -8.68 -18.45
C ARG A 64 9.82 -7.27 -18.02
N PHE A 65 9.54 -7.07 -16.73
CA PHE A 65 9.24 -5.76 -16.16
C PHE A 65 9.81 -5.61 -14.74
N VAL A 66 9.99 -4.37 -14.32
CA VAL A 66 10.29 -3.97 -12.95
C VAL A 66 9.46 -2.74 -12.60
N VAL A 67 8.84 -2.76 -11.42
CA VAL A 67 8.14 -1.61 -10.86
C VAL A 67 9.03 -1.00 -9.79
N VAL A 68 9.58 0.18 -10.08
CA VAL A 68 10.39 0.98 -9.16
C VAL A 68 9.44 1.78 -8.28
N THR A 69 9.68 1.81 -6.98
CA THR A 69 8.83 2.48 -6.00
C THR A 69 9.67 3.27 -4.99
N ASP A 70 10.56 4.09 -5.50
CA ASP A 70 11.39 4.96 -4.66
C ASP A 70 10.55 5.74 -3.64
N HIS A 71 11.06 5.94 -2.42
CA HIS A 71 10.40 6.74 -1.40
C HIS A 71 10.06 8.13 -1.91
N GLY A 72 8.86 8.60 -1.56
CA GLY A 72 8.38 9.90 -1.97
C GLY A 72 7.00 10.23 -1.42
N ASP A 73 6.50 11.39 -1.80
CA ASP A 73 5.19 11.90 -1.41
C ASP A 73 4.25 12.14 -2.60
N GLY A 74 4.58 11.56 -3.76
CA GLY A 74 3.81 11.68 -4.99
C GLY A 74 3.98 12.98 -5.76
N THR A 75 4.65 14.00 -5.21
CA THR A 75 4.80 15.30 -5.89
C THR A 75 5.88 15.32 -6.97
N ARG A 76 6.81 14.37 -6.94
CA ARG A 76 7.79 14.19 -8.01
C ARG A 76 7.11 13.62 -9.25
N PRO A 77 7.32 14.18 -10.45
CA PRO A 77 6.81 13.59 -11.68
C PRO A 77 7.32 12.14 -11.83
N PRO A 78 6.43 11.18 -12.14
CA PRO A 78 6.87 9.81 -12.39
C PRO A 78 7.76 9.75 -13.64
N LEU A 79 8.66 8.78 -13.67
CA LEU A 79 9.42 8.46 -14.89
C LEU A 79 8.46 7.96 -15.97
N ALA A 80 8.64 8.44 -17.17
CA ALA A 80 7.95 7.85 -18.33
C ALA A 80 8.34 6.38 -18.45
N PRO A 81 7.39 5.46 -18.70
CA PRO A 81 7.69 4.06 -18.93
C PRO A 81 8.70 3.91 -20.08
N ALA A 82 9.69 3.04 -19.89
CA ALA A 82 10.72 2.82 -20.90
C ALA A 82 11.25 1.39 -20.86
N TYR A 83 11.64 0.86 -21.99
CA TYR A 83 12.45 -0.36 -22.06
C TYR A 83 13.92 -0.01 -21.81
N ARG A 84 14.52 -0.62 -20.78
CA ARG A 84 15.94 -0.51 -20.45
C ARG A 84 16.54 -1.91 -20.33
N SER A 85 17.63 -2.18 -21.02
CA SER A 85 18.22 -3.53 -21.12
C SER A 85 17.20 -4.62 -21.51
N GLY A 86 16.17 -4.28 -22.32
CA GLY A 86 15.10 -5.20 -22.72
C GLY A 86 14.03 -5.46 -21.65
N VAL A 87 14.07 -4.77 -20.50
CA VAL A 87 13.10 -4.84 -19.41
C VAL A 87 12.26 -3.57 -19.39
N LEU A 88 10.94 -3.71 -19.27
CA LEU A 88 10.02 -2.61 -19.10
C LEU A 88 10.15 -2.05 -17.69
N VAL A 89 10.55 -0.79 -17.56
CA VAL A 89 10.61 -0.05 -16.29
C VAL A 89 9.33 0.74 -16.12
N ILE A 90 8.67 0.55 -14.99
CA ILE A 90 7.43 1.23 -14.58
C ILE A 90 7.73 1.96 -13.27
N ASP A 91 7.35 3.23 -13.18
CA ASP A 91 7.52 4.03 -11.97
C ASP A 91 6.26 3.99 -11.10
N GLY A 92 6.47 3.92 -9.80
CA GLY A 92 5.51 4.10 -8.74
C GLY A 92 6.16 4.91 -7.62
N VAL A 93 5.56 4.94 -6.45
CA VAL A 93 6.12 5.62 -5.28
C VAL A 93 5.74 4.88 -4.01
N GLU A 94 6.69 4.74 -3.07
CA GLU A 94 6.41 4.29 -1.72
C GLU A 94 6.20 5.51 -0.82
N ILE A 95 4.98 5.64 -0.30
CA ILE A 95 4.53 6.76 0.53
C ILE A 95 4.55 6.33 2.00
N SER A 96 5.28 7.07 2.83
CA SER A 96 5.26 6.89 4.28
C SER A 96 4.00 7.50 4.88
N THR A 97 3.30 6.73 5.71
CA THR A 97 2.12 7.17 6.46
C THR A 97 2.35 7.05 7.96
N THR A 98 1.43 7.55 8.78
CA THR A 98 1.48 7.36 10.25
C THR A 98 1.27 5.91 10.68
N HIS A 99 0.83 5.03 9.77
CA HIS A 99 0.48 3.64 10.05
C HIS A 99 1.26 2.60 9.21
N GLY A 100 2.42 2.96 8.69
CA GLY A 100 3.24 2.12 7.81
C GLY A 100 3.39 2.73 6.43
N HIS A 101 3.82 1.95 5.44
CA HIS A 101 4.06 2.43 4.10
C HIS A 101 3.04 1.92 3.08
N TYR A 102 2.84 2.68 2.01
CA TYR A 102 1.85 2.40 0.96
C TYR A 102 2.47 2.60 -0.42
N LEU A 103 2.54 1.54 -1.20
CA LEU A 103 3.00 1.60 -2.60
C LEU A 103 1.87 2.16 -3.47
N ALA A 104 2.06 3.31 -4.06
CA ALA A 104 1.12 3.88 -5.02
C ALA A 104 1.61 3.61 -6.45
N LEU A 105 0.78 2.92 -7.22
CA LEU A 105 1.04 2.48 -8.59
C LEU A 105 0.05 3.12 -9.57
N GLY A 106 0.52 3.40 -10.80
CA GLY A 106 -0.30 4.05 -11.81
C GLY A 106 -0.76 5.45 -11.39
N LEU A 107 -0.03 6.08 -10.47
CA LEU A 107 -0.27 7.42 -9.99
C LEU A 107 0.48 8.42 -10.88
N GLY A 108 -0.22 9.48 -11.32
CA GLY A 108 0.42 10.65 -11.90
C GLY A 108 1.11 11.52 -10.85
N GLN A 109 1.62 12.68 -11.26
CA GLN A 109 2.15 13.67 -10.31
C GLN A 109 1.03 14.18 -9.40
N ALA A 110 1.19 14.04 -8.10
CA ALA A 110 0.24 14.58 -7.13
C ALA A 110 0.38 16.12 -7.02
N PRO A 111 -0.74 16.84 -6.89
CA PRO A 111 -0.71 18.32 -6.79
C PRO A 111 -0.24 18.81 -5.42
N TYR A 112 -0.13 17.96 -4.42
CA TYR A 112 0.36 18.22 -3.07
C TYR A 112 0.96 16.95 -2.47
N ARG A 113 1.67 17.08 -1.35
CA ARG A 113 2.32 15.96 -0.66
C ARG A 113 1.29 14.96 -0.13
N LEU A 114 1.43 13.70 -0.51
CA LEU A 114 0.66 12.59 0.02
C LEU A 114 1.38 12.09 1.27
N ALA A 115 0.82 12.36 2.44
CA ALA A 115 1.42 12.00 3.73
C ALA A 115 0.36 12.10 4.84
N GLY A 116 0.72 11.68 6.04
CA GLY A 116 -0.14 11.73 7.22
C GLY A 116 -0.88 10.41 7.44
N ASP A 117 -2.17 10.48 7.71
CA ASP A 117 -2.98 9.31 8.03
C ASP A 117 -3.06 8.34 6.85
N ALA A 118 -3.03 7.03 7.14
CA ALA A 118 -3.05 6.00 6.12
C ALA A 118 -4.33 6.03 5.28
N ALA A 119 -5.50 6.24 5.90
CA ALA A 119 -6.77 6.30 5.19
C ALA A 119 -6.83 7.52 4.26
N ASP A 120 -6.26 8.65 4.66
CA ASP A 120 -6.15 9.86 3.83
C ASP A 120 -5.27 9.62 2.60
N VAL A 121 -4.13 8.94 2.76
CA VAL A 121 -3.23 8.59 1.65
C VAL A 121 -3.90 7.61 0.69
N VAL A 122 -4.59 6.59 1.20
CA VAL A 122 -5.37 5.64 0.38
C VAL A 122 -6.46 6.36 -0.43
N GLU A 123 -7.19 7.29 0.21
CA GLU A 123 -8.20 8.13 -0.46
C GLU A 123 -7.57 8.95 -1.60
N ASP A 124 -6.45 9.62 -1.32
CA ASP A 124 -5.77 10.46 -2.30
C ASP A 124 -5.25 9.68 -3.50
N VAL A 125 -4.57 8.55 -3.26
CA VAL A 125 -4.07 7.71 -4.34
C VAL A 125 -5.20 7.29 -5.27
N ARG A 126 -6.35 6.87 -4.72
CA ARG A 126 -7.54 6.51 -5.52
C ARG A 126 -8.14 7.69 -6.26
N ARG A 127 -8.33 8.81 -5.57
CA ARG A 127 -8.90 10.03 -6.15
C ARG A 127 -8.06 10.58 -7.28
N LEU A 128 -6.74 10.43 -7.21
CA LEU A 128 -5.78 10.82 -8.24
C LEU A 128 -5.59 9.77 -9.34
N GLY A 129 -6.41 8.70 -9.34
CA GLY A 129 -6.46 7.68 -10.39
C GLY A 129 -5.47 6.53 -10.22
N GLY A 130 -4.63 6.55 -9.18
CA GLY A 130 -3.75 5.46 -8.80
C GLY A 130 -4.49 4.30 -8.12
N PHE A 131 -3.76 3.28 -7.72
CA PHE A 131 -4.16 2.25 -6.78
C PHE A 131 -2.98 1.91 -5.89
N GLY A 132 -3.23 1.32 -4.72
CA GLY A 132 -2.12 1.09 -3.83
C GLY A 132 -2.14 -0.23 -3.09
N VAL A 133 -0.94 -0.61 -2.66
CA VAL A 133 -0.64 -1.86 -1.99
C VAL A 133 0.08 -1.54 -0.68
N VAL A 134 -0.38 -2.10 0.42
CA VAL A 134 0.32 -1.99 1.71
C VAL A 134 1.69 -2.64 1.59
N ALA A 135 2.73 -1.88 1.87
CA ALA A 135 4.11 -2.36 1.87
C ALA A 135 4.44 -3.07 3.18
N HIS A 136 5.21 -4.16 3.11
CA HIS A 136 5.80 -4.89 4.26
C HIS A 136 4.93 -4.86 5.53
N PRO A 137 3.63 -5.29 5.47
CA PRO A 137 2.66 -5.05 6.54
C PRO A 137 3.01 -5.73 7.87
N ASP A 138 3.76 -6.81 7.86
CA ASP A 138 4.23 -7.56 9.03
C ASP A 138 5.70 -7.28 9.38
N SER A 139 6.25 -6.16 8.90
CA SER A 139 7.63 -5.78 9.23
C SER A 139 7.85 -5.78 10.75
N PRO A 140 8.95 -6.40 11.24
CA PRO A 140 9.28 -6.39 12.66
C PRO A 140 9.66 -5.00 13.19
N LYS A 141 9.88 -4.04 12.29
CA LYS A 141 10.08 -2.63 12.65
C LYS A 141 8.73 -1.94 12.82
N PRO A 142 8.33 -1.49 14.04
CA PRO A 142 7.02 -0.89 14.28
C PRO A 142 6.70 0.34 13.42
N ALA A 143 7.73 1.09 13.01
CA ALA A 143 7.57 2.25 12.12
C ALA A 143 7.18 1.87 10.69
N LEU A 144 7.50 0.66 10.25
CA LEU A 144 7.24 0.15 8.90
C LEU A 144 5.99 -0.73 8.84
N SER A 145 5.64 -1.42 9.95
CA SER A 145 4.49 -2.32 10.00
C SER A 145 3.18 -1.57 9.79
N TRP A 146 2.25 -2.19 9.06
CA TRP A 146 0.93 -1.60 8.83
C TRP A 146 0.00 -1.79 10.03
N ARG A 147 -0.59 -0.69 10.50
CA ARG A 147 -1.46 -0.70 11.69
C ARG A 147 -2.91 -0.36 11.41
N ASP A 148 -3.20 0.38 10.32
CA ASP A 148 -4.59 0.73 9.98
C ASP A 148 -5.23 -0.28 9.02
N TRP A 149 -5.68 -1.40 9.56
CA TRP A 149 -6.36 -2.44 8.79
C TRP A 149 -7.82 -2.11 8.45
N GLN A 150 -8.33 -0.95 8.91
CA GLN A 150 -9.65 -0.44 8.52
C GLN A 150 -9.56 0.42 7.26
N ALA A 151 -8.41 0.96 6.93
CA ALA A 151 -8.20 1.69 5.70
C ALA A 151 -8.62 0.83 4.48
N PRO A 152 -9.35 1.40 3.52
CA PRO A 152 -9.88 0.64 2.39
C PRO A 152 -8.82 0.40 1.31
N VAL A 153 -7.69 -0.19 1.65
CA VAL A 153 -6.55 -0.44 0.77
C VAL A 153 -6.93 -1.32 -0.43
N ASP A 154 -6.29 -1.14 -1.60
CA ASP A 154 -6.57 -1.97 -2.79
C ASP A 154 -5.85 -3.32 -2.73
N GLY A 155 -4.74 -3.40 -2.02
CA GLY A 155 -3.96 -4.62 -1.88
C GLY A 155 -2.97 -4.59 -0.74
N LEU A 156 -2.24 -5.70 -0.59
CA LEU A 156 -1.15 -5.83 0.38
C LEU A 156 -0.03 -6.73 -0.18
N GLU A 157 1.17 -6.54 0.32
CA GLU A 157 2.23 -7.53 0.17
C GLU A 157 1.96 -8.67 1.13
N TRP A 158 1.64 -9.86 0.59
CA TRP A 158 1.46 -11.05 1.41
C TRP A 158 2.81 -11.69 1.79
N PHE A 159 3.87 -11.28 1.10
CA PHE A 159 5.26 -11.62 1.32
C PHE A 159 6.12 -10.40 0.98
N ASN A 160 7.06 -10.04 1.87
CA ASN A 160 8.04 -8.99 1.61
C ASN A 160 9.44 -9.51 1.97
N LEU A 161 10.34 -9.51 0.99
CA LEU A 161 11.65 -10.15 1.13
C LEU A 161 12.55 -9.44 2.15
N ASP A 162 12.45 -8.09 2.27
CA ASP A 162 13.25 -7.35 3.25
C ASP A 162 12.77 -7.61 4.69
N SER A 163 11.49 -7.83 4.92
CA SER A 163 10.94 -8.18 6.22
C SER A 163 11.36 -9.58 6.69
N GLU A 164 11.38 -10.55 5.78
CA GLU A 164 11.63 -11.96 6.08
C GLU A 164 12.98 -12.21 6.78
N TRP A 165 14.06 -11.55 6.36
CA TRP A 165 15.37 -11.78 6.97
C TRP A 165 15.55 -11.07 8.31
N ARG A 166 14.74 -10.07 8.62
CA ARG A 166 14.88 -9.24 9.82
C ARG A 166 14.46 -9.96 11.10
N ASP A 167 13.56 -10.95 10.98
CA ASP A 167 13.11 -11.79 12.10
C ASP A 167 13.94 -13.07 12.27
N ASP A 168 14.95 -13.27 11.41
CA ASP A 168 15.66 -14.51 11.38
C ASP A 168 16.71 -14.63 12.51
N SER A 169 17.00 -15.86 12.90
CA SER A 169 18.00 -16.15 13.91
C SER A 169 19.41 -15.77 13.43
N SER A 170 20.25 -15.33 14.37
CA SER A 170 21.66 -15.01 14.07
C SER A 170 22.44 -16.18 13.46
N VAL A 171 22.05 -17.42 13.77
CA VAL A 171 22.66 -18.63 13.19
C VAL A 171 22.32 -18.78 11.71
N ARG A 172 21.05 -18.57 11.32
CA ARG A 172 20.63 -18.61 9.91
C ARG A 172 21.25 -17.47 9.12
N LEU A 173 21.29 -16.26 9.68
CA LEU A 173 21.98 -15.11 9.09
C LEU A 173 23.48 -15.38 8.88
N ALA A 174 24.18 -15.90 9.88
CA ALA A 174 25.61 -16.25 9.75
C ALA A 174 25.83 -17.32 8.66
N ARG A 175 24.95 -18.33 8.59
CA ARG A 175 25.00 -19.35 7.54
C ARG A 175 24.74 -18.76 6.15
N ALA A 176 23.73 -17.91 6.01
CA ALA A 176 23.43 -17.22 4.76
C ALA A 176 24.63 -16.38 4.29
N LEU A 177 25.23 -15.58 5.17
CA LEU A 177 26.41 -14.77 4.87
C LEU A 177 27.62 -15.63 4.45
N ALA A 178 27.87 -16.75 5.14
CA ALA A 178 28.99 -17.63 4.83
C ALA A 178 28.90 -18.27 3.43
N TYR A 179 27.71 -18.61 2.98
CA TYR A 179 27.49 -19.24 1.67
C TYR A 179 27.14 -18.24 0.56
N TYR A 180 26.80 -17.00 0.89
CA TYR A 180 26.38 -15.99 -0.08
C TYR A 180 27.34 -15.80 -1.27
N PRO A 181 28.69 -15.72 -1.10
CA PRO A 181 29.60 -15.55 -2.23
C PRO A 181 29.57 -16.70 -3.25
N LEU A 182 29.23 -17.90 -2.81
CA LEU A 182 29.22 -19.11 -3.66
C LEU A 182 27.81 -19.45 -4.17
N ARG A 183 26.80 -19.19 -3.38
CA ARG A 183 25.40 -19.57 -3.65
C ARG A 183 24.44 -18.45 -3.23
N PRO A 184 24.45 -17.28 -3.90
CA PRO A 184 23.73 -16.09 -3.45
C PRO A 184 22.22 -16.32 -3.29
N VAL A 185 21.52 -16.84 -4.31
CA VAL A 185 20.07 -17.06 -4.25
C VAL A 185 19.67 -18.10 -3.21
N PRO A 186 20.30 -19.31 -3.14
CA PRO A 186 20.03 -20.26 -2.07
C PRO A 186 20.31 -19.74 -0.66
N SER A 187 21.30 -18.85 -0.51
CA SER A 187 21.61 -18.23 0.79
C SER A 187 20.51 -17.28 1.25
N ILE A 188 19.96 -16.46 0.35
CA ILE A 188 18.80 -15.63 0.66
C ILE A 188 17.56 -16.50 0.91
N ALA A 189 17.38 -17.61 0.17
CA ALA A 189 16.26 -18.54 0.39
C ALA A 189 16.23 -19.12 1.82
N LEU A 190 17.37 -19.26 2.49
CA LEU A 190 17.41 -19.66 3.90
C LEU A 190 16.69 -18.68 4.82
N LEU A 191 16.64 -17.41 4.45
CA LEU A 191 16.10 -16.30 5.24
C LEU A 191 14.63 -16.01 4.91
N THR A 192 14.04 -16.71 3.94
CA THR A 192 12.61 -16.62 3.69
C THR A 192 11.88 -17.60 4.60
N GLY A 193 11.04 -17.13 5.52
CA GLY A 193 10.25 -17.95 6.44
C GLY A 193 9.42 -19.03 5.72
N ASP A 194 8.22 -19.34 6.16
CA ASP A 194 7.30 -20.23 5.42
C ASP A 194 6.46 -19.48 4.36
N GLY A 195 6.43 -18.14 4.43
CA GLY A 195 5.69 -17.27 3.51
C GLY A 195 4.17 -17.36 3.70
N ALA A 196 3.69 -17.59 4.92
CA ALA A 196 2.27 -17.80 5.18
C ALA A 196 1.64 -16.81 6.16
N SER A 197 2.43 -15.96 6.83
CA SER A 197 2.01 -15.09 7.94
C SER A 197 0.79 -14.21 7.63
N LEU A 198 0.73 -13.64 6.44
CA LEU A 198 -0.31 -12.70 6.02
C LEU A 198 -1.46 -13.34 5.24
N LEU A 199 -1.33 -14.61 4.82
CA LEU A 199 -2.38 -15.27 4.03
C LEU A 199 -3.74 -15.30 4.73
N PRO A 200 -3.86 -15.60 6.05
CA PRO A 200 -5.15 -15.58 6.73
C PRO A 200 -5.81 -14.20 6.75
N ARG A 201 -5.02 -13.14 6.99
CA ARG A 201 -5.52 -11.77 6.98
C ARG A 201 -5.97 -11.32 5.60
N TRP A 202 -5.15 -11.59 4.58
CA TRP A 202 -5.52 -11.30 3.20
C TRP A 202 -6.82 -12.03 2.80
N ALA A 203 -6.94 -13.30 3.13
CA ALA A 203 -8.15 -14.08 2.85
C ALA A 203 -9.40 -13.49 3.53
N ALA A 204 -9.29 -13.07 4.80
CA ALA A 204 -10.39 -12.43 5.52
C ALA A 204 -10.84 -11.11 4.86
N MET A 205 -9.90 -10.31 4.34
CA MET A 205 -10.21 -9.10 3.59
C MET A 205 -10.82 -9.44 2.22
N ALA A 206 -10.27 -10.43 1.52
CA ALA A 206 -10.73 -10.86 0.19
C ALA A 206 -12.15 -11.44 0.24
N ALA A 207 -12.56 -12.08 1.32
CA ALA A 207 -13.92 -12.53 1.54
C ALA A 207 -14.94 -11.38 1.56
N GLN A 208 -14.53 -10.20 1.98
CA GLN A 208 -15.40 -9.02 2.10
C GLN A 208 -15.41 -8.16 0.83
N ARG A 209 -14.26 -7.93 0.21
CA ARG A 209 -14.08 -7.10 -0.98
C ARG A 209 -12.87 -7.55 -1.78
N ARG A 210 -12.71 -7.03 -2.99
CA ARG A 210 -11.50 -7.31 -3.75
C ARG A 210 -10.29 -6.66 -3.08
N VAL A 211 -9.29 -7.48 -2.75
CA VAL A 211 -7.99 -7.06 -2.22
C VAL A 211 -6.91 -7.89 -2.90
N ILE A 212 -6.05 -7.24 -3.66
CA ILE A 212 -4.97 -7.92 -4.36
C ILE A 212 -3.81 -8.25 -3.43
N GLY A 213 -3.11 -9.35 -3.71
CA GLY A 213 -1.89 -9.73 -3.01
C GLY A 213 -0.70 -9.79 -3.97
N LEU A 214 0.43 -9.24 -3.56
CA LEU A 214 1.68 -9.27 -4.29
C LEU A 214 2.82 -9.75 -3.39
N ALA A 215 3.88 -10.31 -3.98
CA ALA A 215 5.15 -10.47 -3.30
C ALA A 215 6.03 -9.25 -3.59
N GLY A 216 6.38 -8.51 -2.56
CA GLY A 216 7.33 -7.40 -2.64
C GLY A 216 8.77 -7.86 -2.48
N VAL A 217 9.68 -7.26 -3.25
CA VAL A 217 11.11 -7.55 -3.10
C VAL A 217 11.77 -6.58 -2.12
N ASP A 218 11.27 -5.36 -2.10
CA ASP A 218 11.80 -4.25 -1.27
C ASP A 218 13.33 -4.12 -1.41
N ALA A 219 13.75 -4.09 -2.68
CA ALA A 219 15.14 -4.25 -3.05
C ALA A 219 15.91 -2.94 -2.96
N HIS A 220 16.79 -2.81 -1.98
CA HIS A 220 17.74 -1.70 -1.83
C HIS A 220 19.14 -2.06 -2.33
N ALA A 221 19.44 -3.36 -2.45
CA ALA A 221 20.76 -3.92 -2.81
C ALA A 221 21.91 -3.33 -1.99
N ARG A 222 21.71 -3.19 -0.68
CA ARG A 222 22.74 -2.75 0.26
C ARG A 222 22.56 -3.41 1.63
N LEU A 223 23.66 -3.77 2.26
CA LEU A 223 23.75 -4.05 3.69
C LEU A 223 24.34 -2.82 4.37
N GLY A 224 23.62 -2.24 5.30
CA GLY A 224 24.07 -1.13 6.12
C GLY A 224 23.24 -1.02 7.38
N ARG A 225 23.88 -0.61 8.48
CA ARG A 225 23.17 -0.23 9.70
C ARG A 225 22.72 1.22 9.52
N GLU A 226 21.44 1.51 9.75
CA GLU A 226 20.96 2.88 9.80
C GLU A 226 21.73 3.67 10.85
N GLY A 227 22.63 4.52 10.41
CA GLY A 227 23.26 5.55 11.21
C GLY A 227 22.94 6.86 10.54
N GLY A 228 22.46 7.85 11.32
CA GLY A 228 21.93 9.11 10.84
C GLY A 228 22.72 9.77 9.70
N PHE A 229 22.10 10.71 9.04
CA PHE A 229 22.44 11.36 7.76
C PHE A 229 23.89 11.85 7.55
N ASP A 230 24.79 11.77 8.54
CA ASP A 230 26.10 12.45 8.54
C ASP A 230 27.32 11.51 8.56
N ARG A 231 27.20 10.20 8.27
CA ARG A 231 28.38 9.32 8.23
C ARG A 231 28.48 8.55 6.91
N PRO A 232 29.60 8.66 6.16
CA PRO A 232 29.85 7.84 4.99
C PRO A 232 30.08 6.39 5.44
N TRP A 233 29.15 5.51 5.13
CA TRP A 233 29.24 4.09 5.43
C TRP A 233 29.86 3.34 4.26
N VAL A 234 30.70 2.35 4.58
CA VAL A 234 31.05 1.29 3.64
C VAL A 234 29.78 0.45 3.43
N SER A 235 28.93 0.83 2.49
CA SER A 235 27.80 0.03 2.10
C SER A 235 28.29 -1.08 1.18
N LEU A 236 28.30 -2.32 1.68
CA LEU A 236 28.41 -3.49 0.82
C LEU A 236 27.16 -3.54 -0.06
N ARG A 237 27.34 -3.50 -1.39
CA ARG A 237 26.25 -3.74 -2.36
C ARG A 237 25.88 -5.24 -2.40
N ALA A 238 25.45 -5.76 -1.28
CA ALA A 238 25.00 -7.14 -1.09
C ALA A 238 23.80 -7.15 -0.13
N PRO A 239 22.77 -8.02 -0.37
CA PRO A 239 22.60 -8.81 -1.59
C PRO A 239 22.33 -7.93 -2.80
N GLY A 240 22.91 -8.26 -3.97
CA GLY A 240 22.72 -7.49 -5.19
C GLY A 240 21.30 -7.63 -5.77
N TYR A 241 20.82 -6.65 -6.55
CA TYR A 241 19.49 -6.65 -7.16
C TYR A 241 19.18 -7.96 -7.90
N GLN A 242 20.11 -8.49 -8.70
CA GLN A 242 19.88 -9.73 -9.44
C GLN A 242 19.54 -10.90 -8.50
N THR A 243 20.19 -11.01 -7.35
CA THR A 243 19.92 -12.06 -6.35
C THR A 243 18.54 -11.87 -5.74
N LEU A 244 18.19 -10.63 -5.34
CA LEU A 244 16.89 -10.32 -4.79
C LEU A 244 15.76 -10.61 -5.80
N PHE A 245 15.95 -10.21 -7.06
CA PHE A 245 14.99 -10.46 -8.15
C PHE A 245 14.83 -11.94 -8.50
N ALA A 246 15.85 -12.74 -8.27
CA ALA A 246 15.78 -14.19 -8.43
C ALA A 246 15.15 -14.89 -7.20
N THR A 247 14.85 -14.16 -6.11
CA THR A 247 14.31 -14.73 -4.89
C THR A 247 12.79 -14.70 -4.86
N ALA A 248 12.15 -13.55 -5.15
CA ALA A 248 10.70 -13.42 -5.20
C ALA A 248 10.27 -12.67 -6.46
N GLN A 249 9.17 -13.09 -7.07
CA GLN A 249 8.72 -12.58 -8.36
C GLN A 249 7.19 -12.50 -8.42
N VAL A 250 6.71 -11.58 -9.27
CA VAL A 250 5.30 -11.44 -9.63
C VAL A 250 5.13 -11.74 -11.11
N SER A 251 4.15 -12.57 -11.44
CA SER A 251 3.74 -12.82 -12.83
C SER A 251 2.38 -12.20 -13.07
N VAL A 252 2.22 -11.49 -14.19
CA VAL A 252 0.95 -10.91 -14.60
C VAL A 252 0.37 -11.68 -15.79
N GLU A 253 -0.95 -11.90 -15.79
CA GLU A 253 -1.69 -12.38 -16.98
C GLU A 253 -2.07 -11.19 -17.85
N LEU A 254 -1.76 -11.29 -19.11
CA LEU A 254 -2.00 -10.27 -20.13
C LEU A 254 -2.96 -10.77 -21.21
N ASP A 255 -3.70 -9.87 -21.83
CA ASP A 255 -4.58 -10.19 -22.96
C ASP A 255 -3.80 -10.38 -24.26
N ALA A 256 -2.59 -9.82 -24.36
CA ALA A 256 -1.65 -10.00 -25.46
C ALA A 256 -0.20 -9.90 -24.95
N ALA A 257 0.74 -10.43 -25.72
CA ALA A 257 2.16 -10.28 -25.44
C ALA A 257 2.58 -8.80 -25.41
N LEU A 258 3.62 -8.49 -24.63
CA LEU A 258 4.21 -7.14 -24.63
C LEU A 258 4.66 -6.76 -26.05
N SER A 259 4.24 -5.59 -26.48
CA SER A 259 4.37 -5.13 -27.87
C SER A 259 5.72 -4.48 -28.19
N GLY A 260 6.46 -4.05 -27.17
CA GLY A 260 7.65 -3.20 -27.28
C GLY A 260 7.35 -1.70 -27.20
N ASP A 261 6.09 -1.27 -27.21
CA ASP A 261 5.66 0.08 -26.87
C ASP A 261 5.58 0.21 -25.34
N ALA A 262 6.50 0.96 -24.76
CA ALA A 262 6.64 1.02 -23.31
C ALA A 262 5.40 1.60 -22.60
N ALA A 263 4.75 2.61 -23.16
CA ALA A 263 3.57 3.23 -22.55
C ALA A 263 2.36 2.28 -22.57
N ARG A 264 2.12 1.64 -23.73
CA ARG A 264 1.06 0.65 -23.89
C ARG A 264 1.27 -0.56 -22.99
N ASP A 265 2.48 -1.06 -22.94
CA ASP A 265 2.85 -2.26 -22.19
C ASP A 265 2.81 -2.00 -20.68
N ALA A 266 3.30 -0.82 -20.22
CA ALA A 266 3.17 -0.39 -18.83
C ALA A 266 1.70 -0.28 -18.39
N ALA A 267 0.85 0.33 -19.23
CA ALA A 267 -0.57 0.40 -18.96
C ALA A 267 -1.21 -1.00 -18.86
N ALA A 268 -0.77 -1.96 -19.68
CA ALA A 268 -1.26 -3.34 -19.62
C ALA A 268 -0.83 -4.04 -18.33
N VAL A 269 0.45 -3.92 -17.93
CA VAL A 269 0.97 -4.47 -16.67
C VAL A 269 0.28 -3.86 -15.47
N VAL A 270 0.15 -2.52 -15.41
CA VAL A 270 -0.51 -1.80 -14.31
C VAL A 270 -1.99 -2.21 -14.20
N ARG A 271 -2.70 -2.38 -15.32
CA ARG A 271 -4.09 -2.90 -15.30
C ARG A 271 -4.18 -4.33 -14.76
N ALA A 272 -3.23 -5.20 -15.14
CA ALA A 272 -3.20 -6.57 -14.65
C ALA A 272 -2.91 -6.62 -13.14
N LEU A 273 -1.96 -5.81 -12.66
CA LEU A 273 -1.68 -5.65 -11.22
C LEU A 273 -2.92 -5.16 -10.47
N ARG A 274 -3.50 -4.02 -10.90
CA ARG A 274 -4.73 -3.45 -10.30
C ARG A 274 -5.90 -4.43 -10.30
N GLY A 275 -6.02 -5.23 -11.35
CA GLY A 275 -7.08 -6.23 -11.50
C GLY A 275 -6.86 -7.50 -10.68
N GLY A 276 -5.69 -7.70 -10.07
CA GLY A 276 -5.34 -8.95 -9.41
C GLY A 276 -5.16 -10.12 -10.38
N ARG A 277 -4.93 -9.87 -11.68
CA ARG A 277 -4.59 -10.91 -12.67
C ARG A 277 -3.13 -11.29 -12.53
N THR A 278 -2.77 -11.71 -11.31
CA THR A 278 -1.37 -11.96 -10.93
C THR A 278 -1.26 -13.13 -9.97
N PHE A 279 -0.11 -13.80 -10.05
CA PHE A 279 0.36 -14.68 -9.00
C PHE A 279 1.80 -14.33 -8.62
N SER A 280 2.19 -14.69 -7.42
CA SER A 280 3.54 -14.46 -6.92
C SER A 280 4.24 -15.77 -6.63
N THR A 281 5.56 -15.82 -6.81
CA THR A 281 6.39 -16.98 -6.50
C THR A 281 7.60 -16.59 -5.66
N ILE A 282 7.94 -17.42 -4.68
CA ILE A 282 9.23 -17.39 -4.00
C ILE A 282 10.19 -18.25 -4.84
N ALA A 283 10.72 -17.62 -5.91
CA ALA A 283 11.46 -18.31 -6.97
C ALA A 283 12.77 -18.95 -6.48
N ALA A 284 13.33 -18.48 -5.36
CA ALA A 284 14.49 -19.10 -4.72
C ALA A 284 14.21 -20.50 -4.17
N ARG A 285 12.94 -20.86 -3.95
CA ARG A 285 12.54 -22.19 -3.45
C ARG A 285 12.36 -23.21 -4.55
N ALA A 286 11.81 -22.79 -5.68
CA ALA A 286 11.69 -23.62 -6.88
C ALA A 286 11.74 -22.71 -8.12
N ALA A 287 12.17 -23.26 -9.24
CA ALA A 287 12.21 -22.53 -10.51
C ALA A 287 10.85 -21.86 -10.78
N ALA A 288 10.88 -20.60 -11.23
CA ALA A 288 9.64 -19.88 -11.49
C ALA A 288 8.91 -20.52 -12.67
N GLY A 289 7.73 -21.08 -12.39
CA GLY A 289 6.82 -21.70 -13.35
C GLY A 289 5.57 -20.86 -13.55
N ARG A 290 4.66 -21.35 -14.37
CA ARG A 290 3.33 -20.78 -14.56
C ARG A 290 2.38 -21.36 -13.52
N VAL A 291 1.46 -20.55 -13.01
CA VAL A 291 0.34 -20.99 -12.17
C VAL A 291 -0.92 -20.32 -12.69
N ALA A 292 -1.97 -21.08 -12.91
CA ALA A 292 -3.26 -20.57 -13.33
C ALA A 292 -4.38 -21.15 -12.46
N ILE A 293 -5.39 -20.35 -12.18
CA ILE A 293 -6.62 -20.76 -11.50
C ILE A 293 -7.82 -20.23 -12.28
N VAL A 294 -8.81 -21.08 -12.46
CA VAL A 294 -10.11 -20.73 -13.06
C VAL A 294 -11.22 -21.28 -12.19
N ALA A 295 -12.26 -20.51 -12.00
CA ALA A 295 -13.53 -20.97 -11.46
C ALA A 295 -14.61 -20.91 -12.54
N GLU A 296 -15.45 -21.94 -12.61
CA GLU A 296 -16.54 -22.04 -13.59
C GLU A 296 -17.87 -22.36 -12.89
N ARG A 297 -18.90 -21.64 -13.26
CA ARG A 297 -20.27 -21.80 -12.76
C ARG A 297 -21.26 -21.56 -13.89
N GLY A 298 -22.08 -22.58 -14.22
CA GLY A 298 -23.11 -22.43 -15.25
C GLY A 298 -22.57 -21.99 -16.61
N GLY A 299 -21.38 -22.43 -17.00
CA GLY A 299 -20.72 -22.04 -18.26
C GLY A 299 -20.02 -20.68 -18.24
N VAL A 300 -20.13 -19.91 -17.15
CA VAL A 300 -19.38 -18.66 -16.95
C VAL A 300 -18.07 -18.97 -16.28
N ARG A 301 -16.98 -18.40 -16.80
CA ARG A 301 -15.61 -18.57 -16.26
C ARG A 301 -15.08 -17.26 -15.69
N ALA A 302 -14.32 -17.37 -14.61
CA ALA A 302 -13.54 -16.31 -14.03
C ALA A 302 -12.11 -16.79 -13.73
N ARG A 303 -11.13 -15.91 -13.94
CA ARG A 303 -9.71 -16.13 -13.63
C ARG A 303 -9.34 -15.37 -12.35
N MET A 304 -8.10 -15.52 -11.90
CA MET A 304 -7.59 -14.77 -10.73
C MET A 304 -7.85 -13.25 -10.87
N GLY A 305 -8.30 -12.62 -9.79
CA GLY A 305 -8.68 -11.21 -9.74
C GLY A 305 -10.10 -10.90 -10.23
N GLU A 306 -10.77 -11.83 -10.90
CA GLU A 306 -12.09 -11.62 -11.53
C GLU A 306 -13.23 -12.04 -10.60
N PHE A 307 -14.44 -11.54 -10.93
CA PHE A 307 -15.67 -11.86 -10.24
C PHE A 307 -16.44 -12.96 -10.99
N LEU A 308 -16.94 -13.96 -10.26
CA LEU A 308 -17.82 -15.00 -10.79
C LEU A 308 -19.21 -14.85 -10.17
N PRO A 309 -20.19 -14.31 -10.91
CA PRO A 309 -21.55 -14.11 -10.40
C PRO A 309 -22.30 -15.43 -10.27
N GLY A 310 -23.46 -15.35 -9.61
CA GLY A 310 -24.43 -16.44 -9.46
C GLY A 310 -24.26 -17.23 -8.16
N THR A 311 -25.18 -18.18 -7.99
CA THR A 311 -25.26 -19.11 -6.86
C THR A 311 -25.18 -20.54 -7.37
N GLY A 312 -24.86 -21.50 -6.51
CA GLY A 312 -24.73 -22.91 -6.88
C GLY A 312 -23.29 -23.39 -6.90
N PRO A 313 -23.07 -24.67 -7.22
CA PRO A 313 -21.74 -25.27 -7.24
C PRO A 313 -20.79 -24.56 -8.21
N VAL A 314 -19.51 -24.54 -7.85
CA VAL A 314 -18.45 -23.95 -8.67
C VAL A 314 -17.36 -24.99 -8.90
N VAL A 315 -16.92 -25.15 -10.15
CA VAL A 315 -15.76 -25.97 -10.48
C VAL A 315 -14.52 -25.10 -10.44
N VAL A 316 -13.56 -25.42 -9.55
CA VAL A 316 -12.28 -24.74 -9.46
C VAL A 316 -11.21 -25.63 -10.06
N THR A 317 -10.48 -25.10 -11.05
CA THR A 317 -9.36 -25.78 -11.71
C THR A 317 -8.09 -24.99 -11.49
N VAL A 318 -7.02 -25.68 -11.10
CA VAL A 318 -5.67 -25.10 -10.93
C VAL A 318 -4.70 -25.90 -11.80
N GLU A 319 -3.86 -25.20 -12.55
CA GLU A 319 -2.75 -25.78 -13.32
C GLU A 319 -1.46 -25.06 -12.93
N ALA A 320 -0.40 -25.81 -12.65
CA ALA A 320 0.87 -25.25 -12.20
C ALA A 320 2.07 -26.02 -12.75
N ASP A 321 3.07 -25.31 -13.29
CA ASP A 321 4.42 -25.87 -13.44
C ASP A 321 5.02 -25.94 -12.04
N ALA A 322 4.97 -27.08 -11.39
CA ALA A 322 5.30 -27.24 -9.98
C ALA A 322 6.35 -28.35 -9.75
N PRO A 323 7.14 -28.31 -8.66
CA PRO A 323 7.99 -29.42 -8.27
C PRO A 323 7.20 -30.72 -8.07
N ARG A 324 7.85 -31.86 -8.31
CA ARG A 324 7.19 -33.18 -8.22
C ARG A 324 6.54 -33.42 -6.86
N GLU A 325 7.14 -32.94 -5.78
CA GLU A 325 6.65 -33.05 -4.42
C GLU A 325 5.66 -31.94 -4.01
N ALA A 326 5.31 -31.06 -4.93
CA ALA A 326 4.41 -29.95 -4.61
C ALA A 326 2.99 -30.44 -4.28
N VAL A 327 2.37 -29.70 -3.40
CA VAL A 327 0.97 -29.81 -3.03
C VAL A 327 0.25 -28.58 -3.55
N ILE A 328 -0.78 -28.77 -4.34
CA ILE A 328 -1.71 -27.71 -4.75
C ILE A 328 -2.85 -27.69 -3.73
N ARG A 329 -3.03 -26.56 -3.06
CA ARG A 329 -4.16 -26.28 -2.15
C ARG A 329 -5.08 -25.27 -2.79
N VAL A 330 -6.39 -25.52 -2.73
CA VAL A 330 -7.41 -24.51 -2.96
C VAL A 330 -7.90 -24.03 -1.60
N ALA A 331 -7.65 -22.78 -1.31
CA ALA A 331 -8.09 -22.12 -0.09
C ALA A 331 -9.23 -21.15 -0.41
N CYS A 332 -10.37 -21.31 0.26
CA CYS A 332 -11.52 -20.42 0.13
C CYS A 332 -11.81 -19.75 1.48
N ASP A 333 -11.93 -18.43 1.49
CA ASP A 333 -12.08 -17.61 2.69
C ASP A 333 -11.03 -17.98 3.78
N GLY A 334 -9.80 -18.27 3.36
CA GLY A 334 -8.67 -18.62 4.24
C GLY A 334 -8.64 -20.08 4.72
N ARG A 335 -9.67 -20.88 4.43
CA ARG A 335 -9.70 -22.30 4.78
C ARG A 335 -9.21 -23.15 3.60
N THR A 336 -8.29 -24.06 3.84
CA THR A 336 -7.94 -25.08 2.84
C THR A 336 -9.14 -26.02 2.66
N ILE A 337 -9.82 -25.90 1.53
CA ILE A 337 -11.00 -26.71 1.22
C ILE A 337 -10.57 -28.07 0.68
N THR A 338 -9.49 -28.07 -0.09
CA THR A 338 -9.01 -29.30 -0.74
C THR A 338 -7.55 -29.15 -1.11
N GLN A 339 -6.87 -30.29 -1.25
CA GLN A 339 -5.48 -30.36 -1.68
C GLN A 339 -5.22 -31.59 -2.53
N THR A 340 -4.22 -31.49 -3.40
CA THR A 340 -3.69 -32.62 -4.16
C THR A 340 -2.18 -32.67 -4.10
N PHE A 341 -1.62 -33.85 -4.11
CA PHE A 341 -0.20 -34.12 -3.97
C PHE A 341 0.38 -34.59 -5.30
N ALA A 342 1.63 -34.23 -5.56
CA ALA A 342 2.41 -34.71 -6.70
C ALA A 342 1.69 -34.57 -8.05
N SER A 343 0.97 -33.48 -8.23
CA SER A 343 0.20 -33.18 -9.44
C SER A 343 0.50 -31.77 -9.95
N THR A 344 0.42 -31.61 -11.25
CA THR A 344 0.49 -30.32 -11.94
C THR A 344 -0.88 -29.75 -12.29
N THR A 345 -1.93 -30.54 -12.11
CA THR A 345 -3.32 -30.15 -12.40
C THR A 345 -4.25 -30.64 -11.31
N PHE A 346 -5.18 -29.80 -10.93
CA PHE A 346 -6.23 -30.08 -9.97
C PHE A 346 -7.55 -29.51 -10.47
N SER A 347 -8.64 -30.27 -10.34
CA SER A 347 -10.00 -29.80 -10.64
C SER A 347 -11.00 -30.44 -9.69
N ARG A 348 -11.87 -29.63 -9.09
CA ARG A 348 -12.92 -30.09 -8.19
C ARG A 348 -14.15 -29.18 -8.22
N ALA A 349 -15.34 -29.80 -8.18
CA ALA A 349 -16.56 -29.08 -7.87
C ALA A 349 -16.65 -28.83 -6.36
N LEU A 350 -16.96 -27.61 -5.99
CA LEU A 350 -17.18 -27.15 -4.62
C LEU A 350 -18.64 -26.76 -4.47
N ASP A 351 -19.25 -27.16 -3.38
CA ASP A 351 -20.58 -26.68 -3.00
C ASP A 351 -20.50 -25.22 -2.52
N PRO A 352 -21.59 -24.44 -2.60
CA PRO A 352 -21.58 -23.02 -2.21
C PRO A 352 -21.07 -22.78 -0.79
N GLY A 353 -21.37 -23.66 0.16
CA GLY A 353 -20.90 -23.56 1.54
C GLY A 353 -19.41 -23.84 1.71
N GLU A 354 -18.81 -24.64 0.85
CA GLU A 354 -17.36 -24.89 0.80
C GLU A 354 -16.63 -23.71 0.11
N ALA A 355 -17.19 -23.24 -1.00
CA ALA A 355 -16.56 -22.24 -1.85
C ALA A 355 -16.49 -20.85 -1.20
N GLY A 356 -17.45 -20.48 -0.33
CA GLY A 356 -17.48 -19.17 0.32
C GLY A 356 -17.56 -18.00 -0.67
N HIS A 357 -16.76 -16.95 -0.43
CA HIS A 357 -16.79 -15.69 -1.19
C HIS A 357 -15.58 -15.46 -2.11
N ALA A 358 -14.43 -16.05 -1.77
CA ALA A 358 -13.20 -15.89 -2.54
C ALA A 358 -12.31 -17.12 -2.42
N CYS A 359 -11.84 -17.65 -3.54
CA CYS A 359 -10.95 -18.81 -3.60
C CYS A 359 -9.64 -18.49 -4.30
N GLN A 360 -8.53 -19.01 -3.77
CA GLN A 360 -7.18 -18.86 -4.34
C GLN A 360 -6.43 -20.19 -4.33
N ALA A 361 -5.42 -20.32 -5.17
CA ALA A 361 -4.49 -21.43 -5.14
C ALA A 361 -3.23 -21.08 -4.34
N VAL A 362 -2.83 -21.98 -3.45
CA VAL A 362 -1.57 -21.92 -2.70
C VAL A 362 -0.80 -23.20 -3.03
N VAL A 363 0.37 -23.03 -3.64
CA VAL A 363 1.23 -24.15 -4.04
C VAL A 363 2.50 -24.14 -3.20
N GLY A 364 2.88 -25.30 -2.70
CA GLY A 364 4.05 -25.46 -1.85
C GLY A 364 4.25 -26.91 -1.44
N TRP A 365 4.80 -27.17 -0.28
CA TRP A 365 5.02 -28.52 0.25
C TRP A 365 5.01 -28.51 1.78
N PRO A 366 4.79 -29.71 2.41
CA PRO A 366 4.89 -29.85 3.86
C PRO A 366 6.28 -29.44 4.36
N GLY A 367 6.31 -28.71 5.45
CA GLY A 367 7.54 -28.31 6.13
C GLY A 367 8.10 -29.40 7.05
N SER A 368 8.96 -29.00 7.96
CA SER A 368 9.61 -29.91 8.92
C SER A 368 8.71 -30.34 10.07
N SER A 369 7.60 -29.63 10.31
CA SER A 369 6.57 -30.01 11.28
C SER A 369 5.23 -30.27 10.57
N PRO A 370 4.32 -31.08 11.18
CA PRO A 370 3.04 -31.45 10.56
C PRO A 370 2.17 -30.26 10.14
N ASP A 371 2.22 -29.16 10.88
CA ASP A 371 1.40 -27.97 10.65
C ASP A 371 2.07 -26.95 9.73
N GLN A 372 3.35 -27.15 9.42
CA GLN A 372 4.11 -26.23 8.59
C GLN A 372 3.88 -26.50 7.10
N PHE A 373 3.58 -25.44 6.37
CA PHE A 373 3.50 -25.47 4.91
C PHE A 373 4.42 -24.42 4.30
N VAL A 374 5.39 -24.88 3.55
CA VAL A 374 6.35 -24.00 2.86
C VAL A 374 5.71 -23.53 1.56
N THR A 375 5.27 -22.30 1.53
CA THR A 375 4.61 -21.67 0.39
C THR A 375 5.62 -21.38 -0.71
N TRP A 376 5.33 -21.76 -1.94
CA TRP A 376 6.13 -21.41 -3.12
C TRP A 376 5.42 -20.42 -4.02
N ALA A 377 4.15 -20.66 -4.33
CA ALA A 377 3.38 -19.79 -5.22
C ALA A 377 1.98 -19.55 -4.67
N VAL A 378 1.47 -18.33 -4.85
CA VAL A 378 0.12 -17.93 -4.45
C VAL A 378 -0.51 -17.12 -5.57
N THR A 379 -1.73 -17.49 -5.97
CA THR A 379 -2.53 -16.72 -6.92
C THR A 379 -3.34 -15.65 -6.20
N ASN A 380 -3.72 -14.60 -6.91
CA ASN A 380 -4.83 -13.77 -6.43
C ASN A 380 -6.14 -14.56 -6.41
N PRO A 381 -7.09 -14.19 -5.53
CA PRO A 381 -8.37 -14.86 -5.44
C PRO A 381 -9.24 -14.66 -6.68
N ILE A 382 -10.12 -15.64 -6.94
CA ILE A 382 -11.34 -15.45 -7.73
C ILE A 382 -12.45 -15.11 -6.74
N TYR A 383 -13.22 -14.06 -7.02
CA TYR A 383 -14.28 -13.56 -6.15
C TYR A 383 -15.62 -14.14 -6.58
N LEU A 384 -16.21 -15.02 -5.75
CA LEU A 384 -17.42 -15.80 -6.06
C LEU A 384 -18.70 -14.97 -5.81
N ARG A 385 -18.74 -13.78 -6.37
CA ARG A 385 -19.84 -12.80 -6.28
C ARG A 385 -19.88 -11.95 -7.54
N ALA A 386 -20.96 -11.16 -7.74
CA ALA A 386 -21.13 -10.35 -8.95
C ALA A 386 -20.18 -9.14 -9.02
N ALA A 387 -19.90 -8.52 -7.90
CA ALA A 387 -19.03 -7.33 -7.78
C ALA A 387 -18.64 -7.13 -6.31
N ASP A 388 -17.76 -6.16 -6.05
CA ASP A 388 -17.56 -5.69 -4.69
C ASP A 388 -18.84 -5.07 -4.13
N PRO A 389 -19.10 -5.22 -2.83
CA PRO A 389 -20.15 -4.45 -2.18
C PRO A 389 -19.84 -2.96 -2.41
N PRO A 390 -20.87 -2.12 -2.59
CA PRO A 390 -20.66 -0.69 -2.72
C PRO A 390 -19.85 -0.21 -1.51
N ALA A 391 -18.85 0.64 -1.75
CA ALA A 391 -18.15 1.31 -0.66
C ALA A 391 -19.21 1.92 0.27
N ALA A 392 -19.02 1.78 1.57
CA ALA A 392 -19.92 2.41 2.53
C ALA A 392 -20.12 3.85 2.09
N ALA A 393 -21.35 4.20 1.74
CA ALA A 393 -21.66 5.56 1.31
C ALA A 393 -21.14 6.51 2.38
N ALA A 394 -20.45 7.56 1.95
CA ALA A 394 -20.16 8.66 2.88
C ALA A 394 -21.48 8.98 3.60
N PRO A 395 -21.46 9.17 4.93
CA PRO A 395 -22.69 9.39 5.68
C PRO A 395 -23.49 10.47 4.98
N VAL A 396 -24.62 10.07 4.40
CA VAL A 396 -25.54 11.02 3.75
C VAL A 396 -26.01 11.93 4.85
N ALA A 397 -25.77 13.23 4.72
CA ALA A 397 -26.33 14.21 5.63
C ALA A 397 -27.84 14.01 5.63
N VAL A 398 -28.35 13.39 6.68
CA VAL A 398 -29.77 13.39 6.98
C VAL A 398 -30.16 14.86 7.08
N ALA A 399 -31.34 15.25 6.57
CA ALA A 399 -31.79 16.63 6.69
C ALA A 399 -31.69 17.06 8.16
N ALA A 400 -30.82 18.02 8.42
CA ALA A 400 -30.51 18.43 9.80
C ALA A 400 -31.79 18.97 10.45
N THR A 401 -32.16 18.42 11.59
CA THR A 401 -33.28 18.91 12.40
C THR A 401 -32.93 20.23 13.11
N ARG A 402 -31.64 20.47 13.29
CA ARG A 402 -31.08 21.69 13.86
C ARG A 402 -29.76 22.03 13.14
N SER A 403 -29.59 23.28 12.71
CA SER A 403 -28.39 23.77 12.04
C SER A 403 -28.10 25.20 12.48
N GLU A 404 -26.95 25.43 13.09
CA GLU A 404 -26.53 26.74 13.58
C GLU A 404 -25.11 27.06 13.10
N ALA A 405 -24.86 28.31 12.71
CA ALA A 405 -23.56 28.76 12.30
C ALA A 405 -22.58 28.80 13.48
N LEU A 406 -21.33 28.41 13.21
CA LEU A 406 -20.19 28.50 14.11
C LEU A 406 -19.37 29.71 13.66
N ALA A 407 -19.02 30.60 14.57
CA ALA A 407 -18.24 31.80 14.23
C ALA A 407 -18.88 32.65 13.11
N ALA A 408 -20.10 33.12 13.34
CA ALA A 408 -20.92 33.81 12.33
C ALA A 408 -20.38 35.19 11.88
N SER A 409 -19.31 35.72 12.51
CA SER A 409 -18.66 36.96 12.11
C SER A 409 -17.14 36.78 11.91
N ALA A 410 -16.54 37.64 11.11
CA ALA A 410 -15.09 37.65 10.89
C ALA A 410 -14.30 37.89 12.19
N ASP A 411 -14.83 38.68 13.11
CA ASP A 411 -14.19 39.02 14.39
C ASP A 411 -14.13 37.80 15.37
N ALA A 412 -14.90 36.73 15.10
CA ALA A 412 -14.83 35.49 15.85
C ALA A 412 -13.57 34.65 15.53
N TRP A 413 -12.77 35.08 14.54
CA TRP A 413 -11.59 34.37 14.07
C TRP A 413 -10.31 35.07 14.45
N ARG A 414 -9.26 34.32 14.75
CA ARG A 414 -7.89 34.77 14.89
C ARG A 414 -6.94 33.82 14.18
N VAL A 415 -5.70 34.22 14.01
CA VAL A 415 -4.63 33.36 13.46
C VAL A 415 -3.74 32.84 14.58
N GLU A 416 -3.30 31.60 14.41
CA GLU A 416 -2.20 30.98 15.17
C GLU A 416 -1.21 30.38 14.16
N HIS A 417 0.08 30.45 14.44
CA HIS A 417 1.10 29.86 13.57
C HIS A 417 2.35 29.45 14.35
N ALA A 418 3.15 28.57 13.76
CA ALA A 418 4.48 28.24 14.27
C ALA A 418 5.41 29.44 14.18
N ALA A 419 6.42 29.52 15.05
CA ALA A 419 7.35 30.65 15.12
C ALA A 419 8.08 30.95 13.80
N ASN A 420 8.25 29.93 12.96
CA ASN A 420 8.90 29.97 11.65
C ASN A 420 7.89 29.98 10.47
N ALA A 421 6.63 30.28 10.73
CA ALA A 421 5.61 30.48 9.72
C ALA A 421 4.98 31.86 9.88
N GLU A 422 4.35 32.35 8.82
CA GLU A 422 3.56 33.59 8.84
C GLU A 422 2.10 33.26 8.55
N ALA A 423 1.21 33.98 9.20
CA ALA A 423 -0.22 33.86 8.96
C ALA A 423 -0.91 35.23 9.13
N ARG A 424 -1.87 35.51 8.26
CA ARG A 424 -2.72 36.71 8.33
C ARG A 424 -4.18 36.31 8.12
N LEU A 425 -5.04 36.98 8.87
CA LEU A 425 -6.48 36.96 8.64
C LEU A 425 -6.81 38.07 7.65
N GLU A 426 -7.44 37.75 6.55
CA GLU A 426 -7.90 38.69 5.55
C GLU A 426 -9.42 38.58 5.38
N PRO A 427 -10.14 39.68 5.12
CA PRO A 427 -11.51 39.56 4.66
C PRO A 427 -11.54 38.76 3.34
N ALA A 428 -12.40 37.76 3.23
CA ALA A 428 -12.68 37.20 1.92
C ALA A 428 -13.32 38.34 1.10
N GLY A 429 -12.74 38.70 -0.07
CA GLY A 429 -13.33 39.68 -0.96
C GLY A 429 -14.77 39.38 -1.28
N ALA A 430 -15.53 40.26 -1.95
CA ALA A 430 -16.96 40.22 -2.14
C ALA A 430 -17.54 38.81 -2.26
N PRO A 431 -18.57 38.46 -1.47
CA PRO A 431 -19.08 37.11 -1.38
C PRO A 431 -19.53 36.61 -2.75
N PRO A 432 -19.17 35.37 -3.16
CA PRO A 432 -19.59 34.83 -4.44
C PRO A 432 -21.08 34.50 -4.52
N ALA A 433 -21.83 34.54 -3.42
CA ALA A 433 -23.27 34.35 -3.39
C ALA A 433 -23.91 35.05 -2.20
N ALA A 434 -25.21 35.45 -2.33
CA ALA A 434 -26.00 35.99 -1.23
C ALA A 434 -26.09 34.94 -0.10
N GLY A 435 -25.48 35.22 1.04
CA GLY A 435 -25.43 34.32 2.22
C GLY A 435 -24.04 34.14 2.86
N ASP A 436 -22.94 34.48 2.19
CA ASP A 436 -21.57 34.31 2.68
C ASP A 436 -21.04 35.52 3.49
N ALA A 437 -21.87 36.14 4.32
CA ALA A 437 -21.55 37.38 5.04
C ALA A 437 -20.40 37.28 6.05
N SER A 438 -19.88 36.07 6.33
CA SER A 438 -18.86 35.81 7.34
C SER A 438 -17.61 35.12 6.81
N ALA A 439 -17.39 35.09 5.49
CA ALA A 439 -16.24 34.43 4.89
C ALA A 439 -14.92 35.06 5.33
N VAL A 440 -13.98 34.26 5.80
CA VAL A 440 -12.64 34.66 6.24
C VAL A 440 -11.56 33.91 5.48
N ARG A 441 -10.44 34.57 5.25
CA ARG A 441 -9.32 34.01 4.52
C ARG A 441 -8.07 33.94 5.41
N LEU A 442 -7.43 32.78 5.43
CA LEU A 442 -6.07 32.60 5.92
C LEU A 442 -5.11 32.81 4.76
N ALA A 443 -4.27 33.85 4.83
CA ALA A 443 -3.07 33.92 4.01
C ALA A 443 -1.89 33.40 4.83
N TYR A 444 -1.11 32.47 4.28
CA TYR A 444 -0.01 31.82 5.01
C TYR A 444 1.28 31.75 4.20
N THR A 445 2.40 31.68 4.92
CA THR A 445 3.74 31.37 4.40
C THR A 445 4.43 30.39 5.34
N LEU A 446 4.82 29.22 4.83
CA LEU A 446 5.66 28.28 5.56
C LEU A 446 7.13 28.53 5.19
N ALA A 447 8.04 28.62 6.16
CA ALA A 447 9.45 28.92 5.90
C ALA A 447 10.13 27.79 5.11
N PRO A 448 11.00 28.12 4.15
CA PRO A 448 11.74 27.12 3.38
C PRO A 448 12.78 26.39 4.26
N GLY A 449 13.10 25.13 3.92
CA GLY A 449 14.16 24.35 4.55
C GLY A 449 13.96 24.00 6.02
N ALA A 450 12.77 24.20 6.57
CA ALA A 450 12.50 23.90 7.97
C ALA A 450 12.57 22.39 8.25
N ARG A 451 13.36 22.02 9.25
CA ARG A 451 13.46 20.63 9.75
C ARG A 451 12.35 20.28 10.74
N ALA A 452 11.70 21.27 11.34
CA ALA A 452 10.60 21.09 12.28
C ALA A 452 9.24 21.26 11.58
N SER A 453 8.22 20.61 12.11
CA SER A 453 6.84 20.81 11.68
C SER A 453 6.44 22.28 11.81
N GLN A 454 5.79 22.80 10.78
CA GLN A 454 5.25 24.13 10.75
C GLN A 454 3.74 24.07 10.53
N TYR A 455 3.04 25.08 11.01
CA TYR A 455 1.63 25.25 10.75
C TYR A 455 1.22 26.73 10.71
N ALA A 456 0.13 26.98 10.02
CA ALA A 456 -0.65 28.20 10.05
C ALA A 456 -2.13 27.86 10.17
N ALA A 457 -2.88 28.55 11.01
CA ALA A 457 -4.25 28.19 11.31
C ALA A 457 -5.17 29.38 11.48
N LEU A 458 -6.41 29.27 11.00
CA LEU A 458 -7.55 30.03 11.48
C LEU A 458 -8.13 29.32 12.71
N VAL A 459 -8.41 30.09 13.75
CA VAL A 459 -8.92 29.56 15.03
C VAL A 459 -10.12 30.36 15.47
N THR A 460 -11.21 29.66 15.81
CA THR A 460 -12.34 30.24 16.51
C THR A 460 -12.54 29.61 17.86
N SER A 461 -12.95 30.43 18.85
CA SER A 461 -13.39 29.99 20.17
C SER A 461 -14.90 30.14 20.38
N ASP A 462 -15.63 30.61 19.36
CA ASP A 462 -17.10 30.65 19.35
C ASP A 462 -17.64 29.26 18.94
N VAL A 463 -17.63 28.35 19.92
CA VAL A 463 -17.90 26.92 19.74
C VAL A 463 -19.05 26.39 20.61
N GLY A 464 -19.85 27.27 21.22
CA GLY A 464 -20.93 26.89 22.12
C GLY A 464 -21.95 25.90 21.50
N VAL A 465 -22.17 26.05 20.21
CA VAL A 465 -23.07 25.18 19.41
C VAL A 465 -22.56 23.76 19.21
N LEU A 466 -21.27 23.48 19.46
CA LEU A 466 -20.73 22.12 19.35
C LEU A 466 -21.27 21.16 20.40
N SER A 467 -21.73 21.67 21.54
CA SER A 467 -22.18 20.85 22.67
C SER A 467 -23.31 19.86 22.33
N TRP A 468 -24.08 20.14 21.29
CA TRP A 468 -25.19 19.30 20.80
C TRP A 468 -24.97 18.76 19.37
N ALA A 469 -23.88 19.16 18.70
CA ALA A 469 -23.62 18.81 17.32
C ALA A 469 -23.32 17.30 17.15
N ALA A 470 -23.94 16.68 16.17
CA ALA A 470 -23.58 15.37 15.68
C ALA A 470 -22.66 15.47 14.45
N TRP A 471 -22.78 16.57 13.70
CA TRP A 471 -22.06 16.82 12.44
C TRP A 471 -21.52 18.24 12.39
N LEU A 472 -20.43 18.40 11.64
CA LEU A 472 -19.95 19.69 11.17
C LEU A 472 -20.11 19.73 9.66
N ARG A 473 -20.81 20.77 9.16
CA ARG A 473 -20.82 21.12 7.73
C ARG A 473 -19.85 22.27 7.53
N LEU A 474 -18.88 22.10 6.63
CA LEU A 474 -17.87 23.11 6.31
C LEU A 474 -17.94 23.43 4.82
N ARG A 475 -17.96 24.72 4.48
CA ARG A 475 -17.79 25.21 3.11
C ARG A 475 -16.43 25.89 3.02
N LEU A 476 -15.53 25.27 2.26
CA LEU A 476 -14.11 25.65 2.20
C LEU A 476 -13.65 25.78 0.75
N SER A 477 -12.65 26.64 0.53
CA SER A 477 -11.88 26.67 -0.71
C SER A 477 -10.41 27.04 -0.43
N ALA A 478 -9.53 26.84 -1.40
CA ALA A 478 -8.14 27.25 -1.35
C ALA A 478 -7.69 27.77 -2.72
N ASP A 479 -6.55 28.44 -2.81
CA ASP A 479 -5.98 28.91 -4.08
C ASP A 479 -5.50 27.78 -5.01
N ARG A 480 -5.40 26.55 -4.48
CA ARG A 480 -4.95 25.35 -5.19
C ARG A 480 -5.51 24.08 -4.56
N PRO A 481 -5.45 22.92 -5.26
CA PRO A 481 -5.74 21.62 -4.62
C PRO A 481 -4.78 21.38 -3.46
N MET A 482 -5.31 21.06 -2.28
CA MET A 482 -4.54 20.77 -1.08
C MET A 482 -5.37 20.00 -0.03
N ARG A 483 -4.71 19.51 1.01
CA ARG A 483 -5.37 19.06 2.24
C ARG A 483 -5.25 20.11 3.33
N VAL A 484 -6.33 20.26 4.10
CA VAL A 484 -6.36 21.04 5.33
C VAL A 484 -6.81 20.15 6.49
N SER A 485 -6.28 20.40 7.67
CA SER A 485 -6.67 19.70 8.89
C SER A 485 -7.69 20.54 9.66
N VAL A 486 -8.91 20.06 9.79
CA VAL A 486 -9.90 20.62 10.72
C VAL A 486 -9.64 20.01 12.08
N GLN A 487 -9.38 20.82 13.10
CA GLN A 487 -9.06 20.33 14.44
C GLN A 487 -10.04 20.84 15.50
N LEU A 488 -10.37 19.96 16.42
CA LEU A 488 -11.11 20.27 17.65
C LEU A 488 -10.13 20.26 18.82
N ARG A 489 -10.13 21.31 19.64
CA ARG A 489 -9.17 21.46 20.73
C ARG A 489 -9.86 21.62 22.10
N GLU A 490 -9.45 20.76 23.05
CA GLU A 490 -9.80 20.84 24.46
C GLU A 490 -8.58 21.35 25.24
N PRO A 491 -8.63 22.52 25.90
CA PRO A 491 -7.55 22.98 26.75
C PRO A 491 -7.49 22.17 28.05
N LEU A 492 -6.27 21.85 28.51
CA LEU A 492 -6.02 21.12 29.75
C LEU A 492 -5.44 22.03 30.88
N GLY A 493 -5.24 23.30 30.58
CA GLY A 493 -4.56 24.26 31.46
C GLY A 493 -3.12 24.57 30.97
N GLY A 494 -2.66 25.79 31.23
CA GLY A 494 -1.40 26.28 30.70
C GLY A 494 -1.37 26.25 29.15
N ARG A 495 -0.34 25.63 28.58
CA ARG A 495 -0.22 25.43 27.12
C ARG A 495 -0.66 24.05 26.64
N ALA A 496 -1.04 23.15 27.55
CA ALA A 496 -1.44 21.80 27.21
C ALA A 496 -2.85 21.76 26.62
N ALA A 497 -3.06 20.94 25.61
CA ALA A 497 -4.36 20.72 25.00
C ALA A 497 -4.43 19.32 24.38
N ARG A 498 -5.60 18.69 24.44
CA ARG A 498 -5.93 17.53 23.62
C ARG A 498 -6.52 17.99 22.30
N ARG A 499 -6.22 17.27 21.23
CA ARG A 499 -6.67 17.62 19.88
C ARG A 499 -7.21 16.40 19.16
N TRP A 500 -8.21 16.63 18.33
CA TRP A 500 -8.76 15.68 17.37
C TRP A 500 -8.79 16.35 16.01
N TYR A 501 -8.59 15.61 14.96
CA TYR A 501 -8.53 16.17 13.61
C TYR A 501 -9.32 15.36 12.59
N ARG A 502 -9.68 16.01 11.51
CA ARG A 502 -10.10 15.42 10.26
C ARG A 502 -9.43 16.16 9.11
N SER A 503 -8.77 15.42 8.24
CA SER A 503 -8.16 15.98 7.04
C SER A 503 -9.19 16.04 5.92
N LEU A 504 -9.23 17.16 5.18
CA LEU A 504 -10.17 17.40 4.10
C LEU A 504 -9.41 17.86 2.85
N VAL A 505 -9.81 17.34 1.70
CA VAL A 505 -9.30 17.80 0.39
C VAL A 505 -10.13 18.98 -0.06
N ILE A 506 -9.46 20.10 -0.36
CA ILE A 506 -10.08 21.32 -0.87
C ILE A 506 -9.34 21.83 -2.11
N GLY A 507 -9.95 22.74 -2.84
CA GLY A 507 -9.36 23.35 -4.04
C GLY A 507 -9.92 24.73 -4.34
N PRO A 508 -9.70 25.26 -5.55
CA PRO A 508 -10.14 26.58 -5.93
C PRO A 508 -11.67 26.77 -5.90
N GLU A 509 -12.40 25.69 -6.15
CA GLU A 509 -13.85 25.72 -6.06
C GLU A 509 -14.32 25.52 -4.62
N VAL A 510 -15.42 26.18 -4.25
CA VAL A 510 -16.02 26.01 -2.93
C VAL A 510 -16.58 24.61 -2.81
N SER A 511 -16.02 23.84 -1.88
CA SER A 511 -16.47 22.47 -1.57
C SER A 511 -17.21 22.41 -0.23
N THR A 512 -18.22 21.55 -0.15
CA THR A 512 -18.97 21.30 1.08
C THR A 512 -18.59 19.94 1.64
N HIS A 513 -18.17 19.94 2.90
CA HIS A 513 -17.80 18.73 3.64
C HIS A 513 -18.74 18.57 4.83
N VAL A 514 -19.27 17.36 5.00
CA VAL A 514 -20.11 16.99 6.17
C VAL A 514 -19.35 15.91 6.94
N VAL A 515 -18.92 16.27 8.14
CA VAL A 515 -18.04 15.43 8.96
C VAL A 515 -18.77 15.07 10.27
N PRO A 516 -18.96 13.77 10.57
CA PRO A 516 -19.48 13.39 11.88
C PRO A 516 -18.46 13.78 12.96
N VAL A 517 -18.93 14.32 14.07
CA VAL A 517 -18.05 14.71 15.18
C VAL A 517 -17.30 13.48 15.71
N THR A 518 -17.92 12.32 15.72
CA THR A 518 -17.30 11.04 16.10
C THR A 518 -16.24 10.55 15.11
N GLY A 519 -16.17 11.13 13.91
CA GLY A 519 -15.18 10.80 12.86
C GLY A 519 -13.88 11.60 12.96
N PHE A 520 -13.71 12.43 13.98
CA PHE A 520 -12.44 13.08 14.27
C PHE A 520 -11.49 12.12 14.98
N LEU A 521 -10.28 12.00 14.47
CA LEU A 521 -9.24 11.12 14.99
C LEU A 521 -8.42 11.85 16.08
N PRO A 522 -8.01 11.17 17.15
CA PRO A 522 -7.20 11.77 18.20
C PRO A 522 -5.78 12.09 17.71
N ILE A 523 -5.20 13.19 18.21
CA ILE A 523 -3.80 13.57 18.04
C ILE A 523 -3.13 13.55 19.41
N ASP A 524 -1.85 13.22 19.44
CA ASP A 524 -1.00 13.22 20.65
C ASP A 524 -1.62 12.30 21.75
N ASP A 525 -1.81 12.84 22.96
CA ASP A 525 -2.34 12.12 24.12
C ASP A 525 -3.88 12.03 24.16
N ALA A 526 -4.56 12.46 23.08
CA ALA A 526 -6.01 12.31 22.99
C ALA A 526 -6.39 10.84 22.74
N SER A 527 -7.58 10.44 23.16
CA SER A 527 -8.11 9.10 22.92
C SER A 527 -9.62 9.16 22.73
N GLY A 528 -10.15 8.21 21.95
CA GLY A 528 -11.57 8.14 21.64
C GLY A 528 -12.11 9.36 20.87
N PRO A 529 -13.42 9.50 20.73
CA PRO A 529 -14.05 10.64 20.06
C PRO A 529 -13.91 11.93 20.88
N PRO A 530 -13.96 13.12 20.23
CA PRO A 530 -13.84 14.39 20.93
C PRO A 530 -14.96 14.62 21.94
N PRO A 531 -14.65 15.05 23.16
CA PRO A 531 -15.66 15.41 24.15
C PRO A 531 -16.26 16.79 23.84
N VAL A 532 -17.28 16.85 22.98
CA VAL A 532 -17.83 18.08 22.40
C VAL A 532 -18.17 19.17 23.42
N THR A 533 -18.60 18.80 24.63
CA THR A 533 -18.89 19.75 25.71
C THR A 533 -17.65 20.41 26.32
N ARG A 534 -16.46 19.85 26.10
CA ARG A 534 -15.18 20.36 26.59
C ARG A 534 -14.32 20.99 25.48
N VAL A 535 -14.67 20.83 24.23
CA VAL A 535 -14.01 21.52 23.12
C VAL A 535 -14.20 23.02 23.29
N ARG A 536 -13.13 23.81 23.09
CA ARG A 536 -13.11 25.27 23.23
C ARG A 536 -12.58 25.98 22.01
N SER A 537 -12.12 25.25 21.00
CA SER A 537 -11.70 25.87 19.73
C SER A 537 -11.87 24.90 18.57
N VAL A 538 -12.22 25.48 17.41
CA VAL A 538 -12.11 24.84 16.10
C VAL A 538 -11.00 25.53 15.33
N LEU A 539 -10.15 24.74 14.69
CA LEU A 539 -9.03 25.22 13.89
C LEU A 539 -9.14 24.70 12.48
N ILE A 540 -8.81 25.55 11.50
CA ILE A 540 -8.55 25.16 10.11
C ILE A 540 -7.04 25.34 9.90
N VAL A 541 -6.32 24.25 9.76
CA VAL A 541 -4.85 24.19 9.83
C VAL A 541 -4.28 23.79 8.49
N VAL A 542 -3.30 24.56 8.04
CA VAL A 542 -2.35 24.18 6.98
C VAL A 542 -1.03 23.86 7.65
N ASP A 543 -0.47 22.70 7.38
CA ASP A 543 0.80 22.25 7.97
C ASP A 543 1.72 21.55 6.98
N THR A 544 2.95 21.30 7.41
CA THR A 544 3.99 20.67 6.58
C THR A 544 3.78 19.18 6.33
N THR A 545 2.71 18.57 6.84
CA THR A 545 2.34 17.20 6.48
C THR A 545 1.99 17.12 4.99
N ASN A 546 1.07 17.99 4.54
CA ASN A 546 0.60 17.97 3.15
C ASN A 546 1.02 19.23 2.34
N THR A 547 1.63 20.24 2.98
CA THR A 547 2.09 21.45 2.32
C THR A 547 3.61 21.55 2.39
N PRO A 548 4.34 21.64 1.26
CA PRO A 548 5.80 21.76 1.27
C PRO A 548 6.28 22.98 2.06
N PRO A 549 7.41 22.87 2.80
CA PRO A 549 8.09 24.05 3.34
C PRO A 549 8.44 25.06 2.23
N GLY A 550 8.36 26.35 2.53
CA GLY A 550 8.58 27.43 1.57
C GLY A 550 7.34 27.82 0.76
N GLN A 551 6.21 27.15 0.94
CA GLN A 551 4.99 27.43 0.20
C GLN A 551 4.18 28.54 0.85
N THR A 552 3.67 29.44 0.02
CA THR A 552 2.67 30.46 0.36
C THR A 552 1.33 30.08 -0.25
N GLY A 553 0.23 30.50 0.34
CA GLY A 553 -1.09 30.27 -0.22
C GLY A 553 -2.23 30.82 0.62
N THR A 554 -3.44 30.54 0.20
CA THR A 554 -4.65 30.98 0.90
C THR A 554 -5.67 29.86 1.07
N VAL A 555 -6.34 29.86 2.22
CA VAL A 555 -7.50 29.03 2.51
C VAL A 555 -8.65 29.92 2.94
N THR A 556 -9.82 29.71 2.35
CA THR A 556 -11.04 30.49 2.67
C THR A 556 -12.04 29.60 3.37
N VAL A 557 -12.50 30.03 4.52
CA VAL A 557 -13.65 29.48 5.23
C VAL A 557 -14.87 30.31 4.87
N HIS A 558 -15.79 29.74 4.11
CA HIS A 558 -17.05 30.40 3.72
C HIS A 558 -18.10 30.25 4.79
N GLU A 559 -18.18 29.06 5.39
CA GLU A 559 -19.15 28.76 6.43
C GLU A 559 -18.74 27.52 7.23
N ILE A 560 -19.01 27.51 8.53
CA ILE A 560 -19.05 26.31 9.35
C ILE A 560 -20.36 26.27 10.09
N ARG A 561 -21.05 25.12 10.06
CA ARG A 561 -22.29 24.89 10.78
C ARG A 561 -22.21 23.65 11.66
N ALA A 562 -22.75 23.75 12.85
CA ALA A 562 -23.05 22.61 13.70
C ALA A 562 -24.44 22.08 13.34
N GLU A 563 -24.56 20.78 13.14
CA GLU A 563 -25.80 20.12 12.69
C GLU A 563 -26.15 18.91 13.56
N ARG A 564 -27.46 18.64 13.71
CA ARG A 564 -28.00 17.46 14.40
C ARG A 564 -29.21 16.91 13.64
#